data_cc206b33d95d37aa4eca9db22f00f282
#
_entry.id   cc206b33d95d37aa4eca9db22f00f282
#
_cell.length_a   1.000
_cell.length_b   1.000
_cell.length_c   1.000
_cell.angle_alpha   90.00
_cell.angle_beta   90.00
_cell.angle_gamma   90.00
#
_symmetry.space_group_name_H-M   'P 1'
#
loop_
_entity.id
_entity.type
_entity.pdbx_description
1 polymer ?
#
loop_
_entity_poly.entity_id
_entity_poly.type
_entity_poly.pdbx_seq_one_letter_code
_entity_poly.pdbx_strand_id
1 'polypeptide(L)'
;MRQDRTTHLTADINSSALILNLGSVSNIGKGVVEIDDEMIWLDSYDRVSSTATAAPYGRGYQGTTAASHTTNTKVTISPTFPRLSVKRAINDSIKAVFPQLFGVDKTTFSLTATQSTYSLPSAIDDVLGVSWDTPGPTGEWMPVKQWRHDKMANSATYATGQTISVYDRITPGRTVQVTYSKEPSILVNNNDVFETVTGLPSSAKDVIVYGASYRLASFIDPGRLTFTSAEADQADTKIQFGSGSNAARFMLALYQQRLAEEAGKLRGQYPVRIHYTRY
;
A
#
# COMPACT_ATOMS: atom_id res chain seq x y z
N MET A 1 -10.25 24.95 1.59
CA MET A 1 -9.57 23.83 2.25
C MET A 1 -9.11 24.29 3.62
N ARG A 2 -9.53 23.63 4.69
CA ARG A 2 -9.10 24.03 6.04
C ARG A 2 -7.66 23.55 6.20
N GLN A 3 -6.72 24.48 6.40
CA GLN A 3 -5.33 24.14 6.62
C GLN A 3 -5.16 23.63 8.06
N ASP A 4 -4.50 22.48 8.24
CA ASP A 4 -4.20 21.97 9.58
C ASP A 4 -3.30 22.95 10.34
N ARG A 5 -3.60 23.14 11.59
CA ARG A 5 -2.81 24.01 12.48
C ARG A 5 -1.52 23.29 12.86
N THR A 6 -0.41 23.99 12.80
CA THR A 6 0.90 23.41 13.06
C THR A 6 1.74 24.26 14.00
N THR A 7 2.62 23.59 14.74
CA THR A 7 3.72 24.17 15.53
C THR A 7 4.96 23.29 15.31
N HIS A 8 6.00 23.44 16.12
CA HIS A 8 7.22 22.63 16.05
C HIS A 8 7.74 22.34 17.46
N LEU A 9 8.54 21.31 17.61
CA LEU A 9 9.26 21.01 18.84
C LEU A 9 10.42 21.98 19.02
N THR A 10 10.63 22.50 20.23
CA THR A 10 11.78 23.34 20.58
C THR A 10 12.90 22.58 21.28
N ALA A 11 12.64 21.33 21.68
CA ALA A 11 13.63 20.44 22.26
C ALA A 11 13.37 19.00 21.80
N ASP A 12 14.42 18.16 21.82
CA ASP A 12 14.31 16.74 21.55
C ASP A 12 13.44 16.07 22.60
N ILE A 13 12.65 15.09 22.18
CA ILE A 13 11.87 14.23 23.08
C ILE A 13 12.19 12.77 22.80
N ASN A 14 12.30 11.96 23.83
CA ASN A 14 12.43 10.52 23.71
C ASN A 14 11.04 9.84 23.63
N SER A 15 11.01 8.54 23.40
CA SER A 15 9.76 7.77 23.25
C SER A 15 8.90 7.68 24.52
N SER A 16 9.45 8.00 25.69
CA SER A 16 8.74 7.97 26.98
C SER A 16 8.42 9.35 27.57
N ALA A 17 8.94 10.43 26.96
CA ALA A 17 8.69 11.78 27.43
C ALA A 17 7.21 12.13 27.31
N LEU A 18 6.63 12.66 28.39
CA LEU A 18 5.24 13.14 28.43
C LEU A 18 5.12 14.64 28.21
N ILE A 19 6.21 15.38 28.39
CA ILE A 19 6.23 16.84 28.22
C ILE A 19 6.81 17.16 26.84
N LEU A 20 6.09 17.92 26.05
CA LEU A 20 6.47 18.43 24.75
C LEU A 20 6.75 19.92 24.86
N ASN A 21 7.98 20.35 24.56
CA ASN A 21 8.34 21.75 24.43
C ASN A 21 8.02 22.24 23.02
N LEU A 22 7.20 23.29 22.91
CA LEU A 22 6.61 23.69 21.63
C LEU A 22 6.93 25.16 21.33
N GLY A 23 7.11 25.49 20.05
CA GLY A 23 7.34 26.87 19.64
C GLY A 23 6.13 27.78 19.88
N SER A 24 4.92 27.22 19.88
CA SER A 24 3.69 27.93 20.25
C SER A 24 2.60 26.94 20.67
N VAL A 25 1.89 27.30 21.74
CA VAL A 25 0.71 26.56 22.24
C VAL A 25 -0.60 27.33 22.02
N SER A 26 -0.60 28.41 21.23
CA SER A 26 -1.77 29.28 21.02
C SER A 26 -2.99 28.52 20.42
N ASN A 27 -2.75 27.49 19.64
CA ASN A 27 -3.77 26.65 18.99
C ASN A 27 -3.90 25.26 19.60
N ILE A 28 -3.19 24.98 20.69
CA ILE A 28 -3.22 23.70 21.37
C ILE A 28 -4.37 23.66 22.38
N GLY A 29 -5.03 22.52 22.42
CA GLY A 29 -6.02 22.17 23.43
C GLY A 29 -5.84 20.70 23.81
N LYS A 30 -6.69 20.22 24.72
CA LYS A 30 -6.80 18.79 25.00
C LYS A 30 -7.22 18.07 23.74
N GLY A 31 -6.48 17.02 23.33
CA GLY A 31 -6.76 16.28 22.12
C GLY A 31 -5.53 15.69 21.46
N VAL A 32 -5.63 15.36 20.20
CA VAL A 32 -4.58 14.66 19.45
C VAL A 32 -3.65 15.65 18.75
N VAL A 33 -2.34 15.38 18.85
CA VAL A 33 -1.34 15.95 17.95
C VAL A 33 -0.59 14.84 17.23
N GLU A 34 -0.06 15.16 16.07
CA GLU A 34 0.74 14.24 15.25
C GLU A 34 2.15 14.79 15.06
N ILE A 35 3.14 13.96 15.34
CA ILE A 35 4.56 14.25 15.14
C ILE A 35 5.14 13.10 14.31
N ASP A 36 5.57 13.38 13.09
CA ASP A 36 5.96 12.37 12.11
C ASP A 36 4.87 11.29 11.91
N ASP A 37 5.14 10.06 12.31
CA ASP A 37 4.19 8.94 12.23
C ASP A 37 3.55 8.59 13.59
N GLU A 38 3.84 9.36 14.65
CA GLU A 38 3.28 9.16 15.97
C GLU A 38 2.09 10.10 16.22
N MET A 39 1.01 9.54 16.75
CA MET A 39 -0.09 10.28 17.32
C MET A 39 0.07 10.33 18.85
N ILE A 40 -0.11 11.51 19.42
CA ILE A 40 0.03 11.74 20.86
C ILE A 40 -1.25 12.40 21.39
N TRP A 41 -1.84 11.82 22.43
CA TRP A 41 -2.96 12.44 23.13
C TRP A 41 -2.47 13.40 24.21
N LEU A 42 -2.79 14.70 24.05
CA LEU A 42 -2.49 15.75 25.03
C LEU A 42 -3.62 15.87 26.04
N ASP A 43 -3.26 15.92 27.32
CA ASP A 43 -4.19 16.14 28.42
C ASP A 43 -4.22 17.60 28.87
N SER A 44 -3.08 18.28 28.85
CA SER A 44 -2.97 19.67 29.29
C SER A 44 -1.89 20.44 28.52
N TYR A 45 -1.92 21.77 28.66
CA TYR A 45 -0.88 22.63 28.10
C TYR A 45 -0.67 23.84 29.00
N ASP A 46 0.54 24.39 29.01
CA ASP A 46 0.91 25.61 29.70
C ASP A 46 1.38 26.67 28.69
N ARG A 47 0.71 27.82 28.75
CA ARG A 47 1.03 28.96 27.86
C ARG A 47 2.26 29.72 28.26
N VAL A 48 2.59 29.70 29.57
CA VAL A 48 3.74 30.44 30.09
C VAL A 48 5.04 29.75 29.69
N SER A 49 5.10 28.44 29.91
CA SER A 49 6.27 27.63 29.55
C SER A 49 6.27 27.16 28.11
N SER A 50 5.21 27.40 27.35
CA SER A 50 5.01 26.87 25.98
C SER A 50 5.16 25.35 25.91
N THR A 51 4.62 24.65 26.90
CA THR A 51 4.67 23.18 26.96
C THR A 51 3.28 22.56 26.81
N ALA A 52 3.25 21.33 26.32
CA ALA A 52 2.06 20.47 26.34
C ALA A 52 2.40 19.13 27.01
N THR A 53 1.47 18.61 27.81
CA THR A 53 1.66 17.35 28.53
C THR A 53 0.77 16.27 27.91
N ALA A 54 1.40 15.18 27.51
CA ALA A 54 0.69 13.99 27.07
C ALA A 54 0.02 13.29 28.26
N ALA A 55 -1.16 12.73 28.04
CA ALA A 55 -1.81 11.91 29.04
C ALA A 55 -0.96 10.67 29.39
N PRO A 56 -1.13 10.06 30.57
CA PRO A 56 -0.64 8.72 30.82
C PRO A 56 -1.14 7.80 29.70
N TYR A 57 -0.25 7.04 29.08
CA TYR A 57 -0.54 6.23 27.87
C TYR A 57 -0.97 7.04 26.63
N GLY A 58 -0.74 8.34 26.61
CA GLY A 58 -1.04 9.21 25.47
C GLY A 58 -0.05 9.14 24.32
N ARG A 59 1.16 8.58 24.56
CA ARG A 59 2.15 8.30 23.50
C ARG A 59 1.74 7.07 22.69
N GLY A 60 2.04 7.08 21.38
CA GLY A 60 1.65 5.98 20.50
C GLY A 60 0.12 5.82 20.36
N TYR A 61 -0.63 6.90 20.46
CA TYR A 61 -2.10 6.89 20.45
C TYR A 61 -2.66 6.29 19.15
N GLN A 62 -3.83 5.64 19.23
CA GLN A 62 -4.52 4.97 18.11
C GLN A 62 -3.68 3.93 17.35
N GLY A 63 -2.76 3.26 18.03
CA GLY A 63 -1.96 2.18 17.44
C GLY A 63 -0.79 2.65 16.60
N THR A 64 -0.34 3.89 16.80
CA THR A 64 0.98 4.35 16.36
C THR A 64 2.06 3.85 17.33
N THR A 65 3.32 3.99 16.96
CA THR A 65 4.45 3.61 17.82
C THR A 65 5.06 4.86 18.43
N ALA A 66 5.23 4.87 19.77
CA ALA A 66 5.94 5.95 20.45
C ALA A 66 7.40 5.99 19.99
N ALA A 67 7.87 7.15 19.53
CA ALA A 67 9.20 7.35 18.95
C ALA A 67 9.92 8.55 19.58
N SER A 68 11.22 8.65 19.34
CA SER A 68 12.00 9.85 19.63
C SER A 68 11.84 10.85 18.50
N HIS A 69 11.68 12.14 18.83
CA HIS A 69 11.58 13.21 17.85
C HIS A 69 12.58 14.30 18.16
N THR A 70 13.19 14.84 17.12
CA THR A 70 14.22 15.90 17.24
C THR A 70 13.59 17.29 17.30
N THR A 71 14.34 18.24 17.81
CA THR A 71 13.99 19.66 17.77
C THR A 71 13.67 20.11 16.34
N ASN A 72 12.82 21.12 16.20
CA ASN A 72 12.27 21.62 14.93
C ASN A 72 11.36 20.65 14.15
N THR A 73 11.10 19.44 14.65
CA THR A 73 10.11 18.54 14.03
C THR A 73 8.73 19.19 14.08
N LYS A 74 8.02 19.11 12.96
CA LYS A 74 6.66 19.65 12.80
C LYS A 74 5.67 18.89 13.68
N VAL A 75 4.85 19.62 14.41
CA VAL A 75 3.73 19.12 15.20
C VAL A 75 2.43 19.58 14.54
N THR A 76 1.60 18.65 14.11
CA THR A 76 0.28 18.93 13.53
C THR A 76 -0.80 18.78 14.59
N ILE A 77 -1.62 19.81 14.78
CA ILE A 77 -2.64 19.86 15.84
C ILE A 77 -3.98 19.40 15.26
N SER A 78 -4.56 18.36 15.83
CA SER A 78 -5.85 17.79 15.43
C SER A 78 -5.94 17.58 13.91
N PRO A 79 -5.05 16.75 13.31
CA PRO A 79 -5.01 16.56 11.87
C PRO A 79 -6.35 16.05 11.36
N THR A 80 -6.84 16.60 10.24
CA THR A 80 -8.07 16.14 9.58
C THR A 80 -7.91 14.71 9.07
N PHE A 81 -6.73 14.41 8.54
CA PHE A 81 -6.32 13.08 8.10
C PHE A 81 -4.97 12.74 8.71
N PRO A 82 -4.94 11.95 9.80
CA PRO A 82 -3.69 11.46 10.36
C PRO A 82 -2.89 10.66 9.33
N ARG A 83 -1.56 10.81 9.33
CA ARG A 83 -0.67 10.11 8.38
C ARG A 83 -0.86 8.60 8.42
N LEU A 84 -1.07 8.03 9.61
CA LEU A 84 -1.39 6.61 9.75
C LEU A 84 -2.64 6.21 8.97
N SER A 85 -3.71 7.01 9.05
CA SER A 85 -4.95 6.75 8.30
C SER A 85 -4.74 6.86 6.80
N VAL A 86 -3.93 7.83 6.35
CA VAL A 86 -3.55 7.97 4.94
C VAL A 86 -2.73 6.77 4.47
N LYS A 87 -1.72 6.34 5.23
CA LYS A 87 -0.90 5.15 4.91
C LYS A 87 -1.76 3.89 4.83
N ARG A 88 -2.68 3.69 5.77
CA ARG A 88 -3.62 2.56 5.75
C ARG A 88 -4.50 2.60 4.50
N ALA A 89 -5.10 3.76 4.17
CA ALA A 89 -5.94 3.90 2.99
C ALA A 89 -5.18 3.63 1.68
N ILE A 90 -3.91 4.04 1.58
CA ILE A 90 -3.03 3.74 0.44
C ILE A 90 -2.78 2.23 0.36
N ASN A 91 -2.38 1.59 1.44
CA ASN A 91 -2.07 0.17 1.46
C ASN A 91 -3.30 -0.70 1.21
N ASP A 92 -4.47 -0.32 1.75
CA ASP A 92 -5.74 -0.99 1.45
C ASP A 92 -6.14 -0.82 -0.03
N SER A 93 -5.76 0.31 -0.64
CA SER A 93 -5.98 0.52 -2.08
C SER A 93 -5.05 -0.33 -2.92
N ILE A 94 -3.77 -0.49 -2.52
CA ILE A 94 -2.80 -1.36 -3.19
C ILE A 94 -3.28 -2.82 -3.15
N LYS A 95 -3.78 -3.30 -2.02
CA LYS A 95 -4.34 -4.66 -1.92
C LYS A 95 -5.61 -4.84 -2.76
N ALA A 96 -6.47 -3.83 -2.76
CA ALA A 96 -7.78 -3.91 -3.42
C ALA A 96 -7.73 -3.90 -4.96
N VAL A 97 -6.63 -3.49 -5.58
CA VAL A 97 -6.50 -3.54 -7.05
C VAL A 97 -6.21 -4.94 -7.57
N PHE A 98 -5.72 -5.84 -6.71
CA PHE A 98 -5.54 -7.25 -7.08
C PHE A 98 -6.91 -7.96 -7.15
N PRO A 99 -7.16 -8.87 -8.11
CA PRO A 99 -6.26 -9.35 -9.17
C PRO A 99 -6.30 -8.55 -10.48
N GLN A 100 -7.00 -7.42 -10.55
CA GLN A 100 -7.14 -6.65 -11.78
C GLN A 100 -5.81 -6.00 -12.23
N LEU A 101 -5.05 -5.49 -11.25
CA LEU A 101 -3.66 -5.08 -11.40
C LEU A 101 -2.79 -5.99 -10.52
N PHE A 102 -1.70 -6.44 -11.09
CA PHE A 102 -0.74 -7.32 -10.43
C PHE A 102 0.69 -6.89 -10.71
N GLY A 103 1.58 -7.20 -9.79
CA GLY A 103 3.01 -7.07 -10.02
C GLY A 103 3.50 -8.19 -10.93
N VAL A 104 4.45 -7.88 -11.81
CA VAL A 104 5.11 -8.88 -12.67
C VAL A 104 6.53 -9.09 -12.18
N ASP A 105 6.87 -10.35 -11.95
CA ASP A 105 8.21 -10.72 -11.49
C ASP A 105 8.71 -11.96 -12.25
N LYS A 106 9.98 -12.30 -12.04
CA LYS A 106 10.64 -13.40 -12.75
C LYS A 106 11.39 -14.28 -11.76
N THR A 107 11.36 -15.58 -11.99
CA THR A 107 12.21 -16.56 -11.29
C THR A 107 12.89 -17.44 -12.29
N THR A 108 14.05 -17.99 -11.94
CA THR A 108 14.83 -18.86 -12.81
C THR A 108 15.21 -20.14 -12.09
N PHE A 109 15.32 -21.23 -12.85
CA PHE A 109 15.88 -22.50 -12.42
C PHE A 109 16.63 -23.17 -13.57
N SER A 110 17.53 -24.08 -13.25
CA SER A 110 18.28 -24.86 -14.24
C SER A 110 17.58 -26.20 -14.49
N LEU A 111 17.36 -26.56 -15.76
CA LEU A 111 16.82 -27.86 -16.15
C LEU A 111 17.82 -28.97 -15.85
N THR A 112 17.35 -30.04 -15.24
CA THR A 112 18.13 -31.27 -15.00
C THR A 112 17.61 -32.42 -15.88
N ALA A 113 18.45 -33.38 -16.18
CA ALA A 113 18.08 -34.52 -17.04
C ALA A 113 17.05 -35.47 -16.40
N THR A 114 16.96 -35.45 -15.07
CA THR A 114 16.18 -36.41 -14.28
C THR A 114 14.89 -35.83 -13.70
N GLN A 115 14.66 -34.52 -13.85
CA GLN A 115 13.53 -33.82 -13.23
C GLN A 115 12.74 -33.01 -14.25
N SER A 116 11.43 -33.22 -14.30
CA SER A 116 10.53 -32.44 -15.16
C SER A 116 9.73 -31.38 -14.40
N THR A 117 9.65 -31.48 -13.07
CA THR A 117 8.83 -30.60 -12.21
C THR A 117 9.72 -29.85 -11.23
N TYR A 118 9.55 -28.54 -11.15
CA TYR A 118 10.37 -27.62 -10.36
C TYR A 118 9.50 -26.82 -9.40
N SER A 119 10.01 -26.55 -8.20
CA SER A 119 9.33 -25.71 -7.21
C SER A 119 9.33 -24.25 -7.67
N LEU A 120 8.21 -23.58 -7.47
CA LEU A 120 8.06 -22.15 -7.71
C LEU A 120 7.90 -21.39 -6.37
N PRO A 121 8.21 -20.08 -6.31
CA PRO A 121 7.92 -19.25 -5.14
C PRO A 121 6.43 -19.26 -4.77
N SER A 122 6.12 -19.24 -3.47
CA SER A 122 4.74 -19.21 -2.97
C SER A 122 3.96 -17.94 -3.33
N ALA A 123 4.67 -16.85 -3.66
CA ALA A 123 4.06 -15.57 -4.02
C ALA A 123 3.47 -15.53 -5.44
N ILE A 124 3.63 -16.61 -6.22
CA ILE A 124 3.11 -16.68 -7.59
C ILE A 124 1.59 -16.85 -7.56
N ASP A 125 0.89 -15.93 -8.21
CA ASP A 125 -0.55 -16.10 -8.46
C ASP A 125 -0.77 -16.86 -9.77
N ASP A 126 -0.22 -16.37 -10.89
CA ASP A 126 -0.36 -17.05 -12.17
C ASP A 126 0.91 -16.93 -13.02
N VAL A 127 1.18 -17.94 -13.86
CA VAL A 127 2.33 -17.96 -14.76
C VAL A 127 1.95 -17.31 -16.08
N LEU A 128 2.60 -16.17 -16.38
CA LEU A 128 2.35 -15.38 -17.59
C LEU A 128 3.13 -15.89 -18.79
N GLY A 129 4.31 -16.48 -18.55
CA GLY A 129 5.14 -17.03 -19.61
C GLY A 129 6.34 -17.78 -19.08
N VAL A 130 6.80 -18.73 -19.88
CA VAL A 130 8.00 -19.53 -19.59
C VAL A 130 8.93 -19.44 -20.80
N SER A 131 10.19 -19.19 -20.56
CA SER A 131 11.21 -19.10 -21.59
C SER A 131 12.50 -19.79 -21.14
N TRP A 132 13.34 -20.19 -22.04
CA TRP A 132 14.61 -20.83 -21.77
C TRP A 132 15.76 -20.15 -22.52
N ASP A 133 16.93 -20.17 -21.94
CA ASP A 133 18.15 -19.56 -22.47
C ASP A 133 18.75 -20.42 -23.58
N THR A 134 18.82 -19.86 -24.79
CA THR A 134 19.41 -20.55 -25.95
C THR A 134 20.94 -20.48 -25.93
N PRO A 135 21.63 -21.49 -26.53
CA PRO A 135 23.08 -21.40 -26.68
C PRO A 135 23.43 -20.34 -27.72
N GLY A 136 24.28 -19.38 -27.31
CA GLY A 136 24.77 -18.34 -28.21
C GLY A 136 25.38 -17.17 -27.43
N PRO A 137 26.19 -16.32 -28.07
CA PRO A 137 26.84 -15.18 -27.42
C PRO A 137 25.85 -14.09 -26.99
N THR A 138 24.62 -14.08 -27.52
CA THR A 138 23.59 -13.08 -27.24
C THR A 138 22.56 -13.47 -26.20
N GLY A 139 22.54 -14.75 -25.74
CA GLY A 139 21.64 -15.21 -24.67
C GLY A 139 20.16 -14.94 -24.98
N GLU A 140 19.67 -15.38 -26.15
CA GLU A 140 18.27 -15.20 -26.54
C GLU A 140 17.35 -16.10 -25.72
N TRP A 141 16.22 -15.54 -25.28
CA TRP A 141 15.19 -16.26 -24.55
C TRP A 141 14.12 -16.80 -25.52
N MET A 142 14.02 -18.12 -25.65
CA MET A 142 13.00 -18.77 -26.47
C MET A 142 11.80 -19.21 -25.62
N PRO A 143 10.56 -19.04 -26.10
CA PRO A 143 9.37 -19.46 -25.35
C PRO A 143 9.30 -20.99 -25.25
N VAL A 144 9.00 -21.48 -24.04
CA VAL A 144 8.61 -22.85 -23.76
C VAL A 144 7.14 -23.02 -24.17
N LYS A 145 6.84 -24.01 -25.00
CA LYS A 145 5.50 -24.21 -25.53
C LYS A 145 4.64 -25.13 -24.68
N GLN A 146 5.26 -26.13 -24.06
CA GLN A 146 4.57 -27.14 -23.26
C GLN A 146 5.04 -27.11 -21.82
N TRP A 147 4.21 -26.51 -20.97
CA TRP A 147 4.41 -26.47 -19.54
C TRP A 147 3.08 -26.49 -18.81
N ARG A 148 3.10 -26.88 -17.53
CA ARG A 148 1.93 -26.87 -16.64
C ARG A 148 2.29 -26.27 -15.31
N HIS A 149 1.52 -25.32 -14.85
CA HIS A 149 1.56 -24.78 -13.50
C HIS A 149 0.60 -25.57 -12.60
N ASP A 150 1.06 -26.06 -11.47
CA ASP A 150 0.26 -26.71 -10.45
C ASP A 150 0.32 -25.85 -9.17
N LYS A 151 -0.84 -25.29 -8.80
CA LYS A 151 -1.01 -24.44 -7.61
C LYS A 151 -1.26 -25.25 -6.33
N MET A 152 -1.46 -26.56 -6.42
CA MET A 152 -1.79 -27.43 -5.30
C MET A 152 -0.88 -28.65 -5.24
N ALA A 153 0.39 -28.46 -5.53
CA ALA A 153 1.38 -29.53 -5.45
C ALA A 153 1.56 -30.01 -4.00
N ASN A 154 1.95 -31.29 -3.84
CA ASN A 154 2.16 -31.87 -2.53
C ASN A 154 3.24 -31.11 -1.74
N SER A 155 2.85 -30.48 -0.64
CA SER A 155 3.74 -29.67 0.20
C SER A 155 4.83 -30.49 0.94
N ALA A 156 4.65 -31.81 1.06
CA ALA A 156 5.69 -32.68 1.61
C ALA A 156 6.88 -32.82 0.65
N THR A 157 6.64 -32.71 -0.67
CA THR A 157 7.68 -32.78 -1.70
C THR A 157 8.13 -31.37 -2.14
N TYR A 158 7.19 -30.42 -2.23
CA TYR A 158 7.43 -29.05 -2.67
C TYR A 158 6.93 -28.08 -1.60
N ALA A 159 7.84 -27.57 -0.78
CA ALA A 159 7.54 -26.78 0.40
C ALA A 159 6.64 -25.54 0.13
N THR A 160 6.67 -24.98 -1.08
CA THR A 160 5.85 -23.84 -1.49
C THR A 160 4.42 -24.22 -1.89
N GLY A 161 4.15 -25.50 -2.13
CA GLY A 161 2.88 -26.00 -2.68
C GLY A 161 2.64 -25.60 -4.13
N GLN A 162 3.61 -25.01 -4.81
CA GLN A 162 3.50 -24.57 -6.20
C GLN A 162 4.63 -25.12 -7.05
N THR A 163 4.29 -25.64 -8.21
CA THR A 163 5.28 -26.24 -9.13
C THR A 163 5.00 -25.88 -10.57
N ILE A 164 6.05 -25.99 -11.38
CA ILE A 164 5.96 -25.96 -12.84
C ILE A 164 6.56 -27.24 -13.42
N SER A 165 5.84 -27.88 -14.31
CA SER A 165 6.33 -29.01 -15.09
C SER A 165 6.61 -28.54 -16.51
N VAL A 166 7.80 -28.84 -17.02
CA VAL A 166 8.25 -28.48 -18.38
C VAL A 166 8.32 -29.77 -19.21
N TYR A 167 7.62 -29.79 -20.34
CA TYR A 167 7.54 -30.97 -21.21
C TYR A 167 8.28 -30.81 -22.54
N ASP A 168 8.72 -29.59 -22.86
CA ASP A 168 9.55 -29.36 -24.06
C ASP A 168 10.92 -30.05 -23.91
N ARG A 169 11.42 -30.55 -25.02
CA ARG A 169 12.76 -31.18 -25.09
C ARG A 169 13.83 -30.07 -25.12
N ILE A 170 14.22 -29.62 -23.96
CA ILE A 170 15.28 -28.62 -23.76
C ILE A 170 16.52 -29.34 -23.22
N THR A 171 17.68 -28.97 -23.73
CA THR A 171 18.94 -29.56 -23.27
C THR A 171 19.14 -29.33 -21.75
N PRO A 172 19.43 -30.37 -20.95
CA PRO A 172 19.75 -30.23 -19.55
C PRO A 172 20.92 -29.24 -19.30
N GLY A 173 20.87 -28.56 -18.18
CA GLY A 173 21.81 -27.49 -17.82
C GLY A 173 21.41 -26.10 -18.32
N ARG A 174 20.34 -25.98 -19.12
CA ARG A 174 19.81 -24.69 -19.56
C ARG A 174 18.99 -24.02 -18.46
N THR A 175 19.07 -22.69 -18.42
CA THR A 175 18.28 -21.87 -17.51
C THR A 175 16.88 -21.66 -18.08
N VAL A 176 15.88 -21.91 -17.28
CA VAL A 176 14.48 -21.59 -17.57
C VAL A 176 14.08 -20.40 -16.72
N GLN A 177 13.44 -19.41 -17.35
CA GLN A 177 12.85 -18.24 -16.70
C GLN A 177 11.33 -18.34 -16.73
N VAL A 178 10.73 -18.18 -15.57
CA VAL A 178 9.28 -18.10 -15.40
C VAL A 178 8.91 -16.65 -15.08
N THR A 179 8.11 -16.05 -15.94
CA THR A 179 7.50 -14.74 -15.70
C THR A 179 6.11 -14.96 -15.11
N TYR A 180 5.80 -14.32 -14.00
CA TYR A 180 4.57 -14.57 -13.25
C TYR A 180 3.95 -13.31 -12.69
N SER A 181 2.65 -13.39 -12.40
CA SER A 181 1.92 -12.38 -11.63
C SER A 181 2.02 -12.64 -10.13
N LYS A 182 2.07 -11.57 -9.35
CA LYS A 182 2.02 -11.62 -7.88
C LYS A 182 1.15 -10.50 -7.32
N GLU A 183 0.66 -10.71 -6.11
CA GLU A 183 -0.01 -9.64 -5.37
C GLU A 183 0.94 -8.46 -5.15
N PRO A 184 0.52 -7.21 -5.37
CA PRO A 184 1.34 -6.05 -5.11
C PRO A 184 1.71 -5.93 -3.63
N SER A 185 2.98 -5.66 -3.34
CA SER A 185 3.44 -5.44 -1.98
C SER A 185 2.99 -4.07 -1.45
N ILE A 186 2.73 -3.98 -0.15
CA ILE A 186 2.37 -2.73 0.52
C ILE A 186 3.59 -1.84 0.76
N LEU A 187 3.37 -0.53 0.87
CA LEU A 187 4.38 0.44 1.25
C LEU A 187 4.52 0.48 2.78
N VAL A 188 5.75 0.37 3.28
CA VAL A 188 6.05 0.35 4.72
C VAL A 188 6.74 1.65 5.14
N ASN A 189 7.78 2.06 4.40
CA ASN A 189 8.59 3.21 4.74
C ASN A 189 8.14 4.46 3.96
N ASN A 190 8.41 5.64 4.51
CA ASN A 190 8.10 6.91 3.84
C ASN A 190 8.90 7.15 2.55
N ASN A 191 10.05 6.48 2.40
CA ASN A 191 10.94 6.60 1.26
C ASN A 191 10.79 5.45 0.24
N ASP A 192 9.80 4.58 0.44
CA ASP A 192 9.54 3.48 -0.50
C ASP A 192 9.18 4.03 -1.87
N VAL A 193 9.87 3.53 -2.89
CA VAL A 193 9.56 3.84 -4.29
C VAL A 193 8.41 2.93 -4.73
N PHE A 194 7.32 3.54 -5.15
CA PHE A 194 6.07 2.84 -5.47
C PHE A 194 6.28 1.67 -6.43
N GLU A 195 6.92 1.92 -7.56
CA GLU A 195 7.13 0.92 -8.61
C GLU A 195 7.99 -0.26 -8.13
N THR A 196 9.03 0.06 -7.39
CA THR A 196 10.01 -0.95 -6.91
C THR A 196 9.41 -1.86 -5.86
N VAL A 197 8.63 -1.29 -4.92
CA VAL A 197 8.07 -2.06 -3.80
C VAL A 197 6.81 -2.81 -4.22
N THR A 198 5.89 -2.12 -4.91
CA THR A 198 4.60 -2.74 -5.28
C THR A 198 4.70 -3.63 -6.51
N GLY A 199 5.68 -3.40 -7.38
CA GLY A 199 5.79 -4.05 -8.69
C GLY A 199 4.75 -3.57 -9.71
N LEU A 200 3.97 -2.54 -9.37
CA LEU A 200 3.00 -1.92 -10.27
C LEU A 200 3.67 -0.85 -11.15
N PRO A 201 3.18 -0.60 -12.38
CA PRO A 201 3.70 0.47 -13.22
C PRO A 201 3.41 1.85 -12.60
N SER A 202 4.24 2.84 -12.93
CA SER A 202 4.08 4.22 -12.43
C SER A 202 2.73 4.84 -12.79
N SER A 203 2.14 4.46 -13.92
CA SER A 203 0.81 4.90 -14.36
C SER A 203 -0.32 4.44 -13.43
N ALA A 204 -0.12 3.37 -12.64
CA ALA A 204 -1.08 2.90 -11.66
C ALA A 204 -1.13 3.75 -10.38
N LYS A 205 -0.20 4.71 -10.18
CA LYS A 205 -0.22 5.60 -9.00
C LYS A 205 -1.55 6.32 -8.84
N ASP A 206 -2.11 6.84 -9.94
CA ASP A 206 -3.38 7.57 -9.92
C ASP A 206 -4.52 6.70 -9.41
N VAL A 207 -4.54 5.42 -9.79
CA VAL A 207 -5.53 4.44 -9.31
C VAL A 207 -5.45 4.34 -7.79
N ILE A 208 -4.25 4.20 -7.23
CA ILE A 208 -4.06 4.08 -5.78
C ILE A 208 -4.43 5.38 -5.07
N VAL A 209 -4.07 6.54 -5.63
CA VAL A 209 -4.43 7.85 -5.08
C VAL A 209 -5.95 8.03 -5.02
N TYR A 210 -6.67 7.75 -6.10
CA TYR A 210 -8.14 7.83 -6.10
C TYR A 210 -8.76 6.78 -5.17
N GLY A 211 -8.20 5.57 -5.13
CA GLY A 211 -8.61 4.51 -4.22
C GLY A 211 -8.45 4.89 -2.75
N ALA A 212 -7.36 5.53 -2.37
CA ALA A 212 -7.14 6.04 -1.03
C ALA A 212 -8.05 7.25 -0.73
N SER A 213 -8.21 8.15 -1.69
CA SER A 213 -9.00 9.37 -1.54
C SER A 213 -10.47 9.09 -1.28
N TYR A 214 -11.10 8.16 -2.01
CA TYR A 214 -12.51 7.85 -1.74
C TYR A 214 -12.71 7.20 -0.36
N ARG A 215 -11.75 6.38 0.10
CA ARG A 215 -11.80 5.79 1.45
C ARG A 215 -11.71 6.86 2.52
N LEU A 216 -10.77 7.79 2.39
CA LEU A 216 -10.60 8.89 3.33
C LEU A 216 -11.79 9.86 3.31
N ALA A 217 -12.32 10.18 2.12
CA ALA A 217 -13.47 11.07 1.98
C ALA A 217 -14.75 10.49 2.62
N SER A 218 -14.91 9.16 2.61
CA SER A 218 -16.06 8.50 3.25
C SER A 218 -16.08 8.65 4.77
N PHE A 219 -14.94 8.92 5.42
CA PHE A 219 -14.86 9.15 6.87
C PHE A 219 -15.20 10.58 7.30
N ILE A 220 -15.35 11.53 6.36
CA ILE A 220 -15.66 12.92 6.70
C ILE A 220 -17.09 13.07 7.22
N ASP A 221 -18.05 12.40 6.58
CA ASP A 221 -19.48 12.52 6.90
C ASP A 221 -19.90 11.84 8.23
N PRO A 222 -19.39 10.65 8.62
CA PRO A 222 -19.77 10.02 9.87
C PRO A 222 -19.49 10.85 11.12
N GLY A 223 -18.42 11.66 11.10
CA GLY A 223 -18.11 12.59 12.19
C GLY A 223 -19.17 13.70 12.38
N ARG A 224 -19.98 13.97 11.36
CA ARG A 224 -21.08 14.97 11.40
C ARG A 224 -22.40 14.40 11.84
N LEU A 225 -22.60 13.08 11.72
CA LEU A 225 -23.81 12.41 12.20
C LEU A 225 -23.91 12.42 13.75
N THR A 226 -22.84 12.77 14.45
CA THR A 226 -22.83 12.90 15.91
C THR A 226 -23.27 14.29 16.42
N PHE A 227 -23.42 15.28 15.53
CA PHE A 227 -23.92 16.60 15.93
C PHE A 227 -25.45 16.59 16.05
N THR A 228 -25.95 17.23 17.08
CA THR A 228 -27.39 17.49 17.23
C THR A 228 -27.85 18.39 16.08
N SER A 229 -29.12 18.28 15.68
CA SER A 229 -29.68 19.05 14.55
C SER A 229 -29.46 20.56 14.64
N ALA A 230 -29.43 21.12 15.87
CA ALA A 230 -29.17 22.55 16.12
C ALA A 230 -27.73 22.96 15.87
N GLU A 231 -26.76 22.07 16.17
CA GLU A 231 -25.34 22.33 15.91
C GLU A 231 -24.99 22.14 14.43
N ALA A 232 -25.68 21.24 13.75
CA ALA A 232 -25.55 21.04 12.31
C ALA A 232 -25.98 22.26 11.52
N ASP A 233 -27.06 22.92 11.91
CA ASP A 233 -27.58 24.15 11.26
C ASP A 233 -26.65 25.35 11.42
N GLN A 234 -25.96 25.49 12.57
CA GLN A 234 -25.00 26.56 12.81
C GLN A 234 -23.62 26.31 12.16
N ALA A 235 -23.23 25.05 12.02
CA ALA A 235 -21.94 24.70 11.40
C ALA A 235 -21.96 24.83 9.86
N ASP A 236 -23.12 24.93 9.23
CA ASP A 236 -23.28 24.58 7.82
C ASP A 236 -23.71 25.71 6.87
N THR A 237 -23.30 26.94 7.11
CA THR A 237 -23.43 27.97 6.05
C THR A 237 -22.44 27.80 4.89
N LYS A 238 -21.47 26.89 4.96
CA LYS A 238 -20.40 26.75 3.95
C LYS A 238 -20.24 25.36 3.34
N ILE A 239 -20.77 24.31 3.92
CA ILE A 239 -20.54 22.93 3.43
C ILE A 239 -21.87 22.18 3.48
N GLN A 240 -22.45 21.88 2.31
CA GLN A 240 -23.71 21.12 2.21
C GLN A 240 -23.58 19.74 2.86
N PHE A 241 -24.65 19.32 3.56
CA PHE A 241 -24.82 17.97 4.06
C PHE A 241 -24.63 16.95 2.92
N GLY A 242 -23.82 15.89 3.14
CA GLY A 242 -23.51 14.89 2.11
C GLY A 242 -22.42 15.28 1.11
N SER A 243 -21.72 16.42 1.29
CA SER A 243 -20.63 16.82 0.39
C SER A 243 -19.47 15.82 0.40
N GLY A 244 -19.16 15.22 1.55
CA GLY A 244 -18.14 14.16 1.66
C GLY A 244 -18.56 12.89 0.94
N SER A 245 -19.83 12.49 1.06
CA SER A 245 -20.40 11.35 0.34
C SER A 245 -20.38 11.55 -1.17
N ASN A 246 -20.72 12.75 -1.65
CA ASN A 246 -20.65 13.06 -3.07
C ASN A 246 -19.21 13.09 -3.58
N ALA A 247 -18.28 13.65 -2.82
CA ALA A 247 -16.85 13.61 -3.15
C ALA A 247 -16.32 12.17 -3.18
N ALA A 248 -16.70 11.34 -2.21
CA ALA A 248 -16.32 9.93 -2.17
C ALA A 248 -16.85 9.16 -3.40
N ARG A 249 -18.13 9.39 -3.81
CA ARG A 249 -18.70 8.78 -5.02
C ARG A 249 -17.98 9.22 -6.29
N PHE A 250 -17.64 10.48 -6.40
CA PHE A 250 -16.88 11.00 -7.55
C PHE A 250 -15.48 10.35 -7.61
N MET A 251 -14.75 10.29 -6.48
CA MET A 251 -13.45 9.65 -6.43
C MET A 251 -13.53 8.15 -6.70
N LEU A 252 -14.60 7.47 -6.26
CA LEU A 252 -14.84 6.06 -6.57
C LEU A 252 -15.07 5.85 -8.07
N ALA A 253 -15.81 6.72 -8.75
CA ALA A 253 -16.01 6.63 -10.19
C ALA A 253 -14.70 6.80 -10.96
N LEU A 254 -13.87 7.79 -10.57
CA LEU A 254 -12.53 7.97 -11.15
C LEU A 254 -11.62 6.76 -10.88
N TYR A 255 -11.66 6.22 -9.67
CA TYR A 255 -10.92 5.00 -9.33
C TYR A 255 -11.29 3.84 -10.25
N GLN A 256 -12.60 3.57 -10.42
CA GLN A 256 -13.09 2.47 -11.27
C GLN A 256 -12.70 2.66 -12.74
N GLN A 257 -12.85 3.88 -13.26
CA GLN A 257 -12.44 4.20 -14.63
C GLN A 257 -10.95 3.97 -14.84
N ARG A 258 -10.11 4.56 -13.99
CA ARG A 258 -8.64 4.42 -14.11
C ARG A 258 -8.17 3.00 -13.90
N LEU A 259 -8.79 2.26 -12.97
CA LEU A 259 -8.50 0.85 -12.75
C LEU A 259 -8.79 0.02 -14.01
N ALA A 260 -9.92 0.25 -14.66
CA ALA A 260 -10.26 -0.44 -15.91
C ALA A 260 -9.28 -0.12 -17.05
N GLU A 261 -8.84 1.14 -17.18
CA GLU A 261 -7.86 1.56 -18.19
C GLU A 261 -6.50 0.89 -17.96
N GLU A 262 -5.98 0.92 -16.74
CA GLU A 262 -4.66 0.32 -16.42
C GLU A 262 -4.71 -1.22 -16.49
N ALA A 263 -5.80 -1.84 -16.05
CA ALA A 263 -6.01 -3.27 -16.21
C ALA A 263 -6.07 -3.69 -17.68
N GLY A 264 -6.68 -2.87 -18.54
CA GLY A 264 -6.68 -3.08 -20.00
C GLY A 264 -5.28 -3.04 -20.60
N LYS A 265 -4.44 -2.08 -20.19
CA LYS A 265 -3.04 -1.99 -20.63
C LYS A 265 -2.23 -3.21 -20.20
N LEU A 266 -2.36 -3.61 -18.94
CA LEU A 266 -1.63 -4.76 -18.39
C LEU A 266 -2.02 -6.06 -19.08
N ARG A 267 -3.32 -6.27 -19.33
CA ARG A 267 -3.82 -7.44 -20.09
C ARG A 267 -3.34 -7.44 -21.54
N GLY A 268 -3.20 -6.27 -22.16
CA GLY A 268 -2.62 -6.14 -23.49
C GLY A 268 -1.15 -6.54 -23.56
N GLN A 269 -0.38 -6.25 -22.49
CA GLN A 269 1.03 -6.65 -22.39
C GLN A 269 1.19 -8.14 -22.06
N TYR A 270 0.31 -8.67 -21.22
CA TYR A 270 0.34 -10.07 -20.76
C TYR A 270 -1.01 -10.76 -21.06
N PRO A 271 -1.27 -11.10 -22.34
CA PRO A 271 -2.51 -11.76 -22.71
C PRO A 271 -2.59 -13.16 -22.07
N VAL A 272 -3.77 -13.51 -21.57
CA VAL A 272 -4.04 -14.85 -21.02
C VAL A 272 -3.84 -15.88 -22.12
N ARG A 273 -2.90 -16.80 -21.92
CA ARG A 273 -2.66 -17.92 -22.84
C ARG A 273 -3.49 -19.11 -22.39
N ILE A 274 -4.49 -19.45 -23.17
CA ILE A 274 -5.28 -20.67 -22.95
C ILE A 274 -4.52 -21.84 -23.61
N HIS A 275 -4.01 -22.75 -22.80
CA HIS A 275 -3.39 -23.95 -23.26
C HIS A 275 -4.46 -25.05 -23.41
N TYR A 276 -4.82 -25.40 -24.64
CA TYR A 276 -5.66 -26.56 -24.89
C TYR A 276 -4.79 -27.81 -24.88
N THR A 277 -4.91 -28.62 -23.85
CA THR A 277 -4.41 -30.01 -23.88
C THR A 277 -5.37 -30.82 -24.70
N ARG A 278 -5.01 -31.22 -25.92
CA ARG A 278 -5.68 -32.31 -26.61
C ARG A 278 -5.24 -33.60 -25.91
N TYR A 279 -6.20 -34.30 -25.29
CA TYR A 279 -6.04 -35.68 -24.85
C TYR A 279 -6.02 -36.61 -26.05
#